data_dfb8cc07e5125f8b05c146c21883a680
#
_entry.id   dfb8cc07e5125f8b05c146c21883a680
#
_cell.length_a   1.000
_cell.length_b   1.000
_cell.length_c   1.000
_cell.angle_alpha   90.00
_cell.angle_beta   90.00
_cell.angle_gamma   90.00
#
_symmetry.space_group_name_H-M   'P 1'
#
loop_
_entity.id
_entity.type
_entity.pdbx_description
1 polymer ?
#
loop_
_entity_poly.entity_id
_entity_poly.type
_entity_poly.pdbx_seq_one_letter_code
_entity_poly.pdbx_strand_id
1 'polypeptide(L)'
;MVIDVNLGRTPDTRKRDTVALGGGISLAHSVVCDRALTRLTAELCEREGIPYQYCTAPVSTGTDTGALHLAGKGIPCVDVGLPLRAMHTYVEMIDEADAAALSALCRAFVCDGKTAEVFGR
;
A
#
# COMPACT_ATOMS: atom_id res chain seq x y z
N MET A 1 -0.65 6.96 6.44
CA MET A 1 -0.75 5.71 5.64
C MET A 1 -2.22 5.47 5.35
N VAL A 2 -2.56 5.22 4.10
CA VAL A 2 -3.90 4.80 3.67
C VAL A 2 -3.82 3.31 3.39
N ILE A 3 -4.80 2.56 3.84
CA ILE A 3 -4.87 1.10 3.68
C ILE A 3 -6.14 0.79 2.91
N ASP A 4 -5.98 0.03 1.84
CA ASP A 4 -7.08 -0.44 1.01
C ASP A 4 -6.73 -1.82 0.43
N VAL A 5 -7.52 -2.32 -0.48
CA VAL A 5 -7.24 -3.55 -1.23
C VAL A 5 -6.66 -3.21 -2.60
N ASN A 6 -5.92 -4.13 -3.19
CA ASN A 6 -5.39 -3.98 -4.52
C ASN A 6 -5.70 -5.23 -5.37
N LEU A 7 -5.87 -5.04 -6.67
CA LEU A 7 -6.28 -6.12 -7.57
C LEU A 7 -5.25 -7.25 -7.61
N GLY A 8 -5.63 -8.39 -7.07
CA GLY A 8 -4.85 -9.61 -7.09
C GLY A 8 -4.78 -10.21 -8.47
N ARG A 9 -3.61 -10.73 -8.81
CA ARG A 9 -3.37 -11.35 -10.13
C ARG A 9 -4.20 -12.60 -10.35
N THR A 10 -4.82 -12.66 -11.54
CA THR A 10 -5.48 -13.86 -12.08
C THR A 10 -4.89 -14.18 -13.45
N PRO A 11 -5.16 -15.38 -14.02
CA PRO A 11 -4.69 -15.72 -15.37
C PRO A 11 -5.06 -14.71 -16.45
N ASP A 12 -6.20 -14.04 -16.29
CA ASP A 12 -6.77 -13.11 -17.27
C ASP A 12 -6.32 -11.65 -17.06
N THR A 13 -5.56 -11.36 -16.00
CA THR A 13 -5.11 -10.01 -15.69
C THR A 13 -3.68 -9.74 -16.15
N ARG A 14 -3.40 -8.49 -16.52
CA ARG A 14 -2.05 -8.08 -16.89
C ARG A 14 -1.15 -7.97 -15.66
N LYS A 15 0.04 -8.53 -15.73
CA LYS A 15 1.01 -8.53 -14.63
C LYS A 15 1.33 -7.12 -14.10
N ARG A 16 1.38 -6.11 -15.00
CA ARG A 16 1.69 -4.72 -14.64
C ARG A 16 0.59 -4.02 -13.84
N ASP A 17 -0.65 -4.48 -13.99
CA ASP A 17 -1.84 -3.82 -13.41
C ASP A 17 -2.33 -4.55 -12.13
N THR A 18 -1.59 -5.59 -11.70
CA THR A 18 -2.00 -6.47 -10.61
C THR A 18 -0.84 -6.86 -9.71
N VAL A 19 -1.15 -7.25 -8.49
CA VAL A 19 -0.19 -7.74 -7.49
C VAL A 19 -0.41 -9.22 -7.20
N ALA A 20 0.62 -9.92 -6.79
CA ALA A 20 0.52 -11.35 -6.49
C ALA A 20 -0.11 -11.56 -5.10
N LEU A 21 -1.03 -12.52 -4.98
CA LEU A 21 -1.41 -13.06 -3.68
C LEU A 21 -0.24 -13.85 -3.10
N GLY A 22 -0.01 -13.74 -1.80
CA GLY A 22 1.14 -14.34 -1.14
C GLY A 22 2.46 -13.64 -1.41
N GLY A 23 2.44 -12.51 -2.15
CA GLY A 23 3.62 -11.70 -2.44
C GLY A 23 3.88 -10.58 -1.44
N GLY A 24 3.12 -10.52 -0.37
CA GLY A 24 3.12 -9.42 0.59
C GLY A 24 2.22 -8.26 0.17
N ILE A 25 2.22 -7.22 1.00
CA ILE A 25 1.47 -5.99 0.73
C ILE A 25 1.95 -5.27 -0.52
N SER A 26 1.13 -4.41 -1.10
CA SER A 26 1.54 -3.53 -2.20
C SER A 26 1.76 -2.10 -1.73
N LEU A 27 2.82 -1.47 -2.24
CA LEU A 27 3.09 -0.04 -2.09
C LEU A 27 2.86 0.65 -3.43
N ALA A 28 1.98 1.63 -3.46
CA ALA A 28 1.63 2.31 -4.70
C ALA A 28 2.66 3.39 -5.09
N HIS A 29 3.13 3.33 -6.33
CA HIS A 29 3.77 4.44 -7.01
C HIS A 29 2.73 5.25 -7.76
N SER A 30 2.40 6.42 -7.24
CA SER A 30 1.39 7.32 -7.80
C SER A 30 1.78 8.78 -7.59
N VAL A 31 1.22 9.68 -8.39
CA VAL A 31 1.39 11.14 -8.20
C VAL A 31 0.71 11.63 -6.92
N VAL A 32 -0.26 10.88 -6.40
CA VAL A 32 -0.97 11.21 -5.15
C VAL A 32 -0.25 10.70 -3.90
N CYS A 33 0.82 9.91 -4.06
CA CYS A 33 1.62 9.39 -2.97
C CYS A 33 2.86 10.26 -2.72
N ASP A 34 3.19 10.50 -1.46
CA ASP A 34 4.44 11.14 -1.08
C ASP A 34 5.61 10.17 -1.30
N ARG A 35 6.57 10.59 -2.12
CA ARG A 35 7.72 9.73 -2.52
C ARG A 35 8.64 9.42 -1.34
N ALA A 36 8.85 10.39 -0.45
CA ALA A 36 9.72 10.19 0.71
C ALA A 36 9.07 9.20 1.69
N LEU A 37 7.78 9.37 1.96
CA LEU A 37 7.02 8.47 2.83
C LEU A 37 6.90 7.06 2.25
N THR A 38 6.67 6.94 0.93
CA THR A 38 6.63 5.62 0.25
C THR A 38 7.97 4.90 0.35
N ARG A 39 9.09 5.62 0.14
CA ARG A 39 10.44 5.05 0.29
C ARG A 39 10.72 4.64 1.73
N LEU A 40 10.43 5.50 2.70
CA LEU A 40 10.60 5.17 4.12
C LEU A 40 9.77 3.94 4.53
N THR A 41 8.57 3.80 3.99
CA THR A 41 7.73 2.62 4.23
C THR A 41 8.36 1.35 3.65
N ALA A 42 8.93 1.43 2.45
CA ALA A 42 9.66 0.30 1.86
C ALA A 42 10.90 -0.07 2.68
N GLU A 43 11.71 0.92 3.08
CA GLU A 43 12.87 0.72 3.95
C GLU A 43 12.46 0.10 5.31
N LEU A 44 11.30 0.47 5.83
CA LEU A 44 10.72 -0.12 7.03
C LEU A 44 10.37 -1.59 6.81
N CYS A 45 9.72 -1.91 5.70
CA CYS A 45 9.41 -3.30 5.33
C CYS A 45 10.68 -4.15 5.24
N GLU A 46 11.72 -3.64 4.60
CA GLU A 46 13.00 -4.34 4.49
C GLU A 46 13.66 -4.58 5.86
N ARG A 47 13.68 -3.58 6.71
CA ARG A 47 14.25 -3.67 8.06
C ARG A 47 13.53 -4.67 8.95
N GLU A 48 12.21 -4.73 8.85
CA GLU A 48 11.36 -5.60 9.67
C GLU A 48 11.09 -6.97 9.02
N GLY A 49 11.65 -7.23 7.82
CA GLY A 49 11.44 -8.48 7.08
C GLY A 49 9.99 -8.67 6.62
N ILE A 50 9.26 -7.58 6.36
CA ILE A 50 7.88 -7.62 5.91
C ILE A 50 7.85 -7.74 4.38
N PRO A 51 7.25 -8.78 3.80
CA PRO A 51 7.18 -8.93 2.35
C PRO A 51 6.30 -7.85 1.73
N TYR A 52 6.79 -7.25 0.66
CA TYR A 52 6.07 -6.23 -0.08
C TYR A 52 6.37 -6.27 -1.58
N GLN A 53 5.51 -5.66 -2.36
CA GLN A 53 5.66 -5.49 -3.80
C GLN A 53 5.20 -4.09 -4.21
N TYR A 54 5.71 -3.58 -5.32
CA TYR A 54 5.25 -2.31 -5.86
C TYR A 54 4.10 -2.52 -6.84
N CYS A 55 3.16 -1.58 -6.83
CA CYS A 55 2.17 -1.42 -7.88
C CYS A 55 2.25 -0.01 -8.47
N THR A 56 1.91 0.13 -9.74
CA THR A 56 1.95 1.43 -10.42
C THR A 56 0.54 1.91 -10.70
N ALA A 57 0.21 3.07 -10.14
CA ALA A 57 -1.06 3.75 -10.34
C ALA A 57 -0.79 5.23 -10.70
N PRO A 58 -0.44 5.54 -11.97
CA PRO A 58 0.19 6.81 -12.34
C PRO A 58 -0.61 8.04 -11.95
N VAL A 59 -1.93 8.00 -12.10
CA VAL A 59 -2.82 9.17 -11.92
C VAL A 59 -3.60 9.09 -10.62
N SER A 60 -4.10 7.90 -10.27
CA SER A 60 -4.95 7.68 -9.10
C SER A 60 -4.81 6.25 -8.61
N THR A 61 -4.80 6.08 -7.30
CA THR A 61 -4.80 4.76 -6.67
C THR A 61 -6.19 4.12 -6.58
N GLY A 62 -7.25 4.92 -6.79
CA GLY A 62 -8.63 4.49 -6.59
C GLY A 62 -9.03 4.38 -5.13
N THR A 63 -8.21 4.90 -4.22
CA THR A 63 -8.38 4.87 -2.76
C THR A 63 -8.60 6.27 -2.21
N ASP A 64 -8.84 6.39 -0.91
CA ASP A 64 -8.96 7.68 -0.21
C ASP A 64 -7.68 8.53 -0.25
N THR A 65 -6.55 7.98 -0.68
CA THR A 65 -5.30 8.73 -0.87
C THR A 65 -5.51 9.94 -1.76
N GLY A 66 -6.32 9.79 -2.83
CA GLY A 66 -6.64 10.88 -3.76
C GLY A 66 -7.33 12.08 -3.11
N ALA A 67 -8.18 11.85 -2.10
CA ALA A 67 -8.84 12.92 -1.36
C ALA A 67 -7.95 13.48 -0.24
N LEU A 68 -7.26 12.60 0.47
CA LEU A 68 -6.45 12.98 1.63
C LEU A 68 -5.24 13.83 1.25
N HIS A 69 -4.54 13.53 0.16
CA HIS A 69 -3.35 14.31 -0.23
C HIS A 69 -3.67 15.77 -0.60
N LEU A 70 -4.94 16.07 -0.94
CA LEU A 70 -5.42 17.43 -1.22
C LEU A 70 -6.04 18.11 0.01
N ALA A 71 -6.24 17.40 1.12
CA ALA A 71 -6.92 17.94 2.28
C ALA A 71 -6.06 19.00 2.99
N GLY A 72 -6.67 20.12 3.37
CA GLY A 72 -6.03 21.21 4.08
C GLY A 72 -4.86 21.82 3.31
N LYS A 73 -3.66 21.69 3.85
CA LYS A 73 -2.40 22.17 3.23
C LYS A 73 -1.69 21.07 2.41
N GLY A 74 -2.36 19.96 2.20
CA GLY A 74 -1.77 18.74 1.66
C GLY A 74 -1.26 17.79 2.76
N ILE A 75 -1.67 16.54 2.72
CA ILE A 75 -1.24 15.52 3.69
C ILE A 75 -0.33 14.53 2.96
N PRO A 76 0.93 14.35 3.42
CA PRO A 76 1.79 13.31 2.88
C PRO A 76 1.13 11.93 3.03
N CYS A 77 0.91 11.22 1.93
CA CYS A 77 0.25 9.92 1.93
C CYS A 77 1.15 8.84 1.36
N VAL A 78 1.11 7.65 1.97
CA VAL A 78 1.53 6.39 1.36
C VAL A 78 0.31 5.51 1.25
N ASP A 79 0.14 4.88 0.11
CA ASP A 79 -0.97 3.97 -0.19
C ASP A 79 -0.47 2.53 -0.13
N VAL A 80 -1.09 1.75 0.74
CA VAL A 80 -0.75 0.36 1.04
C VAL A 80 -1.94 -0.51 0.71
N GLY A 81 -1.75 -1.46 -0.21
CA GLY A 81 -2.80 -2.36 -0.64
C GLY A 81 -2.62 -3.79 -0.13
N LEU A 82 -3.72 -4.42 0.26
CA LEU A 82 -3.79 -5.85 0.48
C LEU A 82 -4.19 -6.53 -0.83
N PRO A 83 -3.40 -7.48 -1.37
CA PRO A 83 -3.78 -8.21 -2.58
C PRO A 83 -5.11 -8.95 -2.40
N LEU A 84 -6.06 -8.72 -3.30
CA LEU A 84 -7.41 -9.25 -3.22
C LEU A 84 -7.88 -9.78 -4.58
N ARG A 85 -8.42 -10.99 -4.63
CA ARG A 85 -9.12 -11.55 -5.78
C ARG A 85 -10.61 -11.37 -5.66
N ALA A 86 -11.27 -11.32 -6.82
CA ALA A 86 -12.72 -11.20 -6.94
C ALA A 86 -13.28 -9.96 -6.22
N MET A 87 -12.53 -8.85 -6.30
CA MET A 87 -12.90 -7.55 -5.73
C MET A 87 -14.31 -7.14 -6.16
N HIS A 88 -15.09 -6.60 -5.23
CA HIS A 88 -16.48 -6.18 -5.42
C HIS A 88 -17.45 -7.31 -5.77
N THR A 89 -17.16 -8.53 -5.35
CA THR A 89 -18.05 -9.68 -5.48
C THR A 89 -18.51 -10.20 -4.12
N TYR A 90 -19.44 -11.16 -4.10
CA TYR A 90 -19.94 -11.75 -2.86
C TYR A 90 -18.91 -12.62 -2.12
N VAL A 91 -17.90 -13.09 -2.82
CA VAL A 91 -16.85 -13.93 -2.25
C VAL A 91 -15.50 -13.39 -2.72
N GLU A 92 -14.81 -12.74 -1.83
CA GLU A 92 -13.48 -12.20 -2.05
C GLU A 92 -12.42 -13.10 -1.40
N MET A 93 -11.20 -13.08 -1.93
CA MET A 93 -10.14 -13.95 -1.48
C MET A 93 -8.85 -13.17 -1.25
N ILE A 94 -8.25 -13.35 -0.08
CA ILE A 94 -6.91 -12.85 0.28
C ILE A 94 -6.01 -14.02 0.66
N ASP A 95 -4.71 -13.76 0.73
CA ASP A 95 -3.75 -14.65 1.36
C ASP A 95 -3.55 -14.24 2.83
N GLU A 96 -3.60 -15.20 3.75
CA GLU A 96 -3.42 -14.94 5.18
C GLU A 96 -2.03 -14.38 5.50
N ALA A 97 -1.01 -14.78 4.73
CA ALA A 97 0.34 -14.24 4.89
C ALA A 97 0.41 -12.75 4.53
N ASP A 98 -0.34 -12.31 3.50
CA ASP A 98 -0.41 -10.89 3.13
C ASP A 98 -1.13 -10.08 4.22
N ALA A 99 -2.19 -10.63 4.83
CA ALA A 99 -2.88 -10.01 5.95
C ALA A 99 -1.98 -9.89 7.19
N ALA A 100 -1.18 -10.92 7.47
CA ALA A 100 -0.18 -10.88 8.54
C ALA A 100 0.90 -9.83 8.27
N ALA A 101 1.37 -9.73 7.02
CA ALA A 101 2.33 -8.70 6.60
C ALA A 101 1.77 -7.29 6.76
N LEU A 102 0.49 -7.06 6.41
CA LEU A 102 -0.17 -5.78 6.61
C LEU A 102 -0.26 -5.41 8.09
N SER A 103 -0.65 -6.36 8.94
CA SER A 103 -0.70 -6.17 10.40
C SER A 103 0.67 -5.81 10.98
N ALA A 104 1.72 -6.51 10.54
CA ALA A 104 3.09 -6.22 10.95
C ALA A 104 3.53 -4.82 10.52
N LEU A 105 3.22 -4.41 9.27
CA LEU A 105 3.52 -3.06 8.79
C LEU A 105 2.78 -1.99 9.59
N CYS A 106 1.49 -2.17 9.88
CA CYS A 106 0.73 -1.19 10.65
C CYS A 106 1.39 -0.91 12.01
N ARG A 107 1.79 -1.96 12.71
CA ARG A 107 2.49 -1.84 14.00
C ARG A 107 3.84 -1.16 13.85
N ALA A 108 4.66 -1.61 12.90
CA ALA A 108 5.98 -1.04 12.66
C ALA A 108 5.88 0.44 12.27
N PHE A 109 4.95 0.80 11.40
CA PHE A 109 4.77 2.17 10.90
C PHE A 109 4.38 3.14 12.03
N VAL A 110 3.49 2.74 12.93
CA VAL A 110 3.06 3.58 14.06
C VAL A 110 4.19 3.76 15.08
N CYS A 111 5.03 2.73 15.25
CA CYS A 111 6.13 2.75 16.22
C CYS A 111 7.41 3.40 15.65
N ASP A 112 7.51 3.63 14.34
CA ASP A 112 8.71 4.17 13.71
C ASP A 112 8.78 5.70 13.82
N GLY A 113 9.77 6.20 14.56
CA GLY A 113 9.98 7.65 14.75
C GLY A 113 10.26 8.41 13.45
N LYS A 114 10.88 7.77 12.44
CA LYS A 114 11.21 8.41 11.17
C LYS A 114 9.98 8.72 10.32
N THR A 115 8.96 7.89 10.38
CA THR A 115 7.70 8.18 9.68
C THR A 115 7.02 9.42 10.24
N ALA A 116 7.11 9.66 11.54
CA ALA A 116 6.56 10.85 12.20
C ALA A 116 7.24 12.14 11.73
N GLU A 117 8.53 12.12 11.39
CA GLU A 117 9.28 13.29 10.93
C GLU A 117 8.78 13.84 9.58
N VAL A 118 8.19 12.97 8.73
CA VAL A 118 7.62 13.40 7.44
C VAL A 118 6.40 14.30 7.64
N PHE A 119 5.64 14.10 8.71
CA PHE A 119 4.45 14.89 9.01
C PHE A 119 4.76 16.22 9.69
N GLY A 120 5.97 16.41 10.17
CA GLY A 120 6.43 17.65 10.81
C GLY A 120 7.01 18.71 9.84
N ARG A 121 6.96 18.44 8.53
CA ARG A 121 7.52 19.31 7.48
C ARG A 121 6.54 20.32 6.94
#